data_e51984bcd2081f0ad5eef174507dde3f
#
_entry.id   e51984bcd2081f0ad5eef174507dde3f
#
_cell.length_a   1.000
_cell.length_b   1.000
_cell.length_c   1.000
_cell.angle_alpha   90.00
_cell.angle_beta   90.00
_cell.angle_gamma   90.00
#
_symmetry.space_group_name_H-M   'P 1'
#
loop_
_entity.id
_entity.type
_entity.pdbx_description
1 polymer ?
#
loop_
_entity_poly.entity_id
_entity_poly.type
_entity_poly.pdbx_seq_one_letter_code
_entity_poly.pdbx_strand_id
1 'polypeptide(L)'
;MAAVSAVYTAGAPLNAIRAGLKTFKNAPHRLEPVATIKGVDFVNDSKATNVDSVVYALGSFDKPLVWIAGGVDKGNDYSIIHDQVKNKVRVLICLGKDNGKLKHYFKEVVPQIFETQDVHELVHKALEVAAAGDVVLLSPACASFDLFKNYEDRGNQFRRAVLELKDEIEGINASF
;
A
#
# COMPACT_ATOMS: atom_id res chain seq x y z
N MET A 1 3.66 -17.18 -8.82
CA MET A 1 3.31 -18.30 -9.76
C MET A 1 4.56 -18.89 -10.41
N ALA A 2 5.44 -18.14 -11.07
CA ALA A 2 6.64 -18.68 -11.75
C ALA A 2 7.53 -19.59 -10.86
N ALA A 3 7.79 -19.17 -9.61
CA ALA A 3 8.56 -19.99 -8.67
C ALA A 3 7.86 -21.33 -8.35
N VAL A 4 6.54 -21.32 -8.16
CA VAL A 4 5.76 -22.55 -7.91
C VAL A 4 5.84 -23.50 -9.12
N SER A 5 5.68 -22.96 -10.33
CA SER A 5 5.80 -23.76 -11.56
C SER A 5 7.21 -24.36 -11.72
N ALA A 6 8.25 -23.56 -11.48
CA ALA A 6 9.64 -24.02 -11.58
C ALA A 6 9.94 -25.15 -10.58
N VAL A 7 9.54 -24.99 -9.32
CA VAL A 7 9.77 -26.00 -8.28
C VAL A 7 8.96 -27.27 -8.53
N TYR A 8 7.72 -27.14 -9.04
CA TYR A 8 6.90 -28.27 -9.42
C TYR A 8 7.52 -29.04 -10.61
N THR A 9 7.98 -28.34 -11.63
CA THR A 9 8.68 -28.93 -12.78
C THR A 9 9.99 -29.62 -12.36
N ALA A 10 10.66 -29.10 -11.34
CA ALA A 10 11.85 -29.72 -10.75
C ALA A 10 11.54 -30.95 -9.87
N GLY A 11 10.27 -31.37 -9.79
CA GLY A 11 9.85 -32.60 -9.10
C GLY A 11 9.54 -32.46 -7.61
N ALA A 12 9.41 -31.23 -7.09
CA ALA A 12 9.00 -31.07 -5.70
C ALA A 12 7.54 -31.52 -5.49
N PRO A 13 7.24 -32.28 -4.43
CA PRO A 13 5.90 -32.77 -4.17
C PRO A 13 4.98 -31.59 -3.73
N LEU A 14 3.70 -31.66 -4.11
CA LEU A 14 2.70 -30.61 -3.85
C LEU A 14 2.54 -30.27 -2.37
N ASN A 15 2.70 -31.24 -1.48
CA ASN A 15 2.64 -30.99 -0.03
C ASN A 15 3.80 -30.11 0.47
N ALA A 16 5.02 -30.30 -0.07
CA ALA A 16 6.16 -29.45 0.25
C ALA A 16 5.96 -28.03 -0.30
N ILE A 17 5.45 -27.91 -1.54
CA ILE A 17 5.12 -26.59 -2.11
C ILE A 17 4.06 -25.87 -1.25
N ARG A 18 2.99 -26.55 -0.84
CA ARG A 18 1.95 -25.99 0.03
C ARG A 18 2.50 -25.58 1.39
N ALA A 19 3.38 -26.40 1.98
CA ALA A 19 4.02 -26.06 3.25
C ALA A 19 4.90 -24.80 3.11
N GLY A 20 5.72 -24.73 2.06
CA GLY A 20 6.55 -23.56 1.76
C GLY A 20 5.73 -22.28 1.57
N LEU A 21 4.60 -22.36 0.83
CA LEU A 21 3.71 -21.21 0.64
C LEU A 21 3.06 -20.72 1.93
N LYS A 22 2.74 -21.62 2.86
CA LYS A 22 2.17 -21.24 4.19
C LYS A 22 3.17 -20.52 5.08
N THR A 23 4.44 -20.81 4.95
CA THR A 23 5.52 -20.20 5.76
C THR A 23 6.22 -19.05 5.05
N PHE A 24 5.86 -18.80 3.78
CA PHE A 24 6.46 -17.73 2.98
C PHE A 24 6.11 -16.36 3.59
N LYS A 25 7.14 -15.57 3.85
CA LYS A 25 7.00 -14.16 4.23
C LYS A 25 7.52 -13.30 3.09
N ASN A 26 6.76 -12.29 2.72
CA ASN A 26 7.20 -11.31 1.75
C ASN A 26 8.47 -10.59 2.24
N ALA A 27 9.30 -10.16 1.30
CA ALA A 27 10.39 -9.26 1.61
C ALA A 27 9.81 -7.94 2.18
N PRO A 28 10.54 -7.22 3.05
CA PRO A 28 10.11 -5.92 3.54
C PRO A 28 9.70 -4.98 2.39
N HIS A 29 8.69 -4.17 2.63
CA HIS A 29 8.16 -3.19 1.67
C HIS A 29 7.55 -3.79 0.37
N ARG A 30 7.18 -5.08 0.38
CA ARG A 30 6.46 -5.75 -0.72
C ARG A 30 5.19 -6.37 -0.18
N LEU A 31 4.05 -5.67 -0.31
CA LEU A 31 2.77 -6.07 0.27
C LEU A 31 2.94 -6.60 1.71
N GLU A 32 3.78 -5.92 2.48
CA GLU A 32 4.11 -6.26 3.87
C GLU A 32 2.94 -5.86 4.77
N PRO A 33 2.24 -6.82 5.42
CA PRO A 33 1.27 -6.49 6.44
C PRO A 33 1.96 -5.80 7.62
N VAL A 34 1.47 -4.63 8.03
CA VAL A 34 2.06 -3.85 9.14
C VAL A 34 1.25 -4.05 10.41
N ALA A 35 -0.03 -3.72 10.38
CA ALA A 35 -0.94 -3.86 11.51
C ALA A 35 -2.40 -3.84 11.03
N THR A 36 -3.30 -4.35 11.89
CA THR A 36 -4.74 -4.11 11.79
C THR A 36 -5.15 -3.18 12.93
N ILE A 37 -5.79 -2.05 12.62
CA ILE A 37 -6.24 -1.04 13.57
C ILE A 37 -7.73 -0.80 13.37
N LYS A 38 -8.57 -1.00 14.39
CA LYS A 38 -10.04 -0.86 14.30
C LYS A 38 -10.66 -1.62 13.11
N GLY A 39 -10.10 -2.79 12.76
CA GLY A 39 -10.56 -3.61 11.64
C GLY A 39 -10.10 -3.15 10.27
N VAL A 40 -9.19 -2.19 10.17
CA VAL A 40 -8.54 -1.70 8.96
C VAL A 40 -7.14 -2.29 8.84
N ASP A 41 -6.84 -2.94 7.73
CA ASP A 41 -5.54 -3.55 7.47
C ASP A 41 -4.57 -2.53 6.84
N PHE A 42 -3.41 -2.29 7.45
CA PHE A 42 -2.36 -1.43 6.91
C PHE A 42 -1.28 -2.28 6.22
N VAL A 43 -1.01 -1.98 4.94
CA VAL A 43 -0.09 -2.75 4.09
C VAL A 43 0.95 -1.82 3.47
N ASN A 44 2.22 -2.21 3.62
CA ASN A 44 3.39 -1.48 3.11
C ASN A 44 3.90 -2.14 1.83
N ASP A 45 3.72 -1.45 0.70
CA ASP A 45 4.27 -1.83 -0.60
C ASP A 45 5.14 -0.69 -1.17
N SER A 46 5.93 -0.06 -0.30
CA SER A 46 6.78 1.10 -0.66
C SER A 46 7.74 0.82 -1.81
N LYS A 47 8.05 -0.44 -2.09
CA LYS A 47 8.89 -0.85 -3.22
C LYS A 47 8.19 -0.75 -4.58
N ALA A 48 6.89 -0.55 -4.64
CA ALA A 48 6.14 -0.28 -5.87
C ALA A 48 6.41 1.15 -6.38
N THR A 49 7.57 1.37 -6.98
CA THR A 49 8.05 2.68 -7.45
C THR A 49 7.71 2.96 -8.91
N ASN A 50 6.84 2.17 -9.51
CA ASN A 50 6.30 2.31 -10.87
C ASN A 50 4.87 1.77 -10.94
N VAL A 51 4.14 2.11 -12.01
CA VAL A 51 2.74 1.73 -12.20
C VAL A 51 2.55 0.23 -12.36
N ASP A 52 3.47 -0.46 -13.06
CA ASP A 52 3.38 -1.91 -13.27
C ASP A 52 3.34 -2.69 -11.96
N SER A 53 4.12 -2.24 -10.97
CA SER A 53 4.09 -2.85 -9.63
C SER A 53 2.75 -2.63 -8.93
N VAL A 54 2.12 -1.46 -9.12
CA VAL A 54 0.82 -1.12 -8.54
C VAL A 54 -0.31 -1.97 -9.11
N VAL A 55 -0.24 -2.39 -10.39
CA VAL A 55 -1.18 -3.34 -10.99
C VAL A 55 -1.33 -4.60 -10.12
N TYR A 56 -0.20 -5.17 -9.71
CA TYR A 56 -0.20 -6.37 -8.87
C TYR A 56 -0.67 -6.07 -7.45
N ALA A 57 -0.29 -4.92 -6.89
CA ALA A 57 -0.69 -4.53 -5.55
C ALA A 57 -2.21 -4.34 -5.44
N LEU A 58 -2.82 -3.56 -6.33
CA LEU A 58 -4.27 -3.37 -6.40
C LEU A 58 -5.01 -4.68 -6.72
N GLY A 59 -4.40 -5.55 -7.55
CA GLY A 59 -4.94 -6.87 -7.88
C GLY A 59 -4.96 -7.87 -6.72
N SER A 60 -4.17 -7.64 -5.68
CA SER A 60 -4.01 -8.57 -4.55
C SER A 60 -5.14 -8.49 -3.52
N PHE A 61 -6.04 -7.52 -3.62
CA PHE A 61 -7.12 -7.30 -2.65
C PHE A 61 -8.48 -7.30 -3.34
N ASP A 62 -9.45 -7.97 -2.72
CA ASP A 62 -10.88 -7.91 -3.08
C ASP A 62 -11.67 -6.93 -2.20
N LYS A 63 -11.00 -6.35 -1.19
CA LYS A 63 -11.54 -5.37 -0.25
C LYS A 63 -11.43 -3.95 -0.83
N PRO A 64 -12.28 -2.99 -0.39
CA PRO A 64 -12.10 -1.60 -0.73
C PRO A 64 -10.77 -1.04 -0.21
N LEU A 65 -10.18 -0.12 -0.99
CA LEU A 65 -8.85 0.41 -0.72
C LEU A 65 -8.88 1.91 -0.37
N VAL A 66 -8.13 2.29 0.63
CA VAL A 66 -7.53 3.62 0.80
C VAL A 66 -6.12 3.52 0.22
N TRP A 67 -5.94 4.07 -0.97
CA TRP A 67 -4.67 3.95 -1.70
C TRP A 67 -3.78 5.17 -1.43
N ILE A 68 -2.55 4.91 -1.01
CA ILE A 68 -1.52 5.92 -0.81
C ILE A 68 -0.54 5.85 -1.98
N ALA A 69 -0.46 6.96 -2.75
CA ALA A 69 0.40 7.07 -3.91
C ALA A 69 1.11 8.43 -3.95
N GLY A 70 2.15 8.55 -4.77
CA GLY A 70 2.88 9.81 -4.94
C GLY A 70 4.38 9.70 -4.72
N GLY A 71 5.06 10.82 -4.94
CA GLY A 71 6.50 10.94 -5.02
C GLY A 71 6.94 11.50 -6.37
N VAL A 72 8.18 11.25 -6.79
CA VAL A 72 8.69 11.71 -8.08
C VAL A 72 8.12 10.88 -9.22
N ASP A 73 7.24 11.48 -10.03
CA ASP A 73 6.69 10.86 -11.25
C ASP A 73 7.77 10.82 -12.35
N LYS A 74 7.98 9.66 -12.94
CA LYS A 74 8.98 9.41 -13.98
C LYS A 74 8.35 9.27 -15.38
N GLY A 75 7.23 9.93 -15.62
CA GLY A 75 6.47 9.79 -16.87
C GLY A 75 5.45 8.65 -16.81
N ASN A 76 4.91 8.36 -15.64
CA ASN A 76 3.96 7.28 -15.44
C ASN A 76 2.73 7.40 -16.37
N ASP A 77 2.32 6.25 -16.93
CA ASP A 77 1.03 6.09 -17.59
C ASP A 77 0.05 5.44 -16.62
N TYR A 78 -0.85 6.25 -16.07
CA TYR A 78 -1.86 5.76 -15.12
C TYR A 78 -3.06 5.07 -15.78
N SER A 79 -3.15 5.05 -17.11
CA SER A 79 -4.22 4.34 -17.83
C SER A 79 -4.21 2.84 -17.55
N ILE A 80 -3.02 2.29 -17.30
CA ILE A 80 -2.80 0.87 -17.00
C ILE A 80 -3.56 0.40 -15.75
N ILE A 81 -3.74 1.28 -14.76
CA ILE A 81 -4.40 0.97 -13.48
C ILE A 81 -5.78 1.60 -13.33
N HIS A 82 -6.27 2.33 -14.37
CA HIS A 82 -7.51 3.09 -14.31
C HIS A 82 -8.69 2.27 -13.79
N ASP A 83 -8.95 1.12 -14.42
CA ASP A 83 -10.11 0.29 -14.08
C ASP A 83 -10.01 -0.33 -12.68
N GLN A 84 -8.81 -0.71 -12.27
CA GLN A 84 -8.59 -1.23 -10.92
C GLN A 84 -8.83 -0.16 -9.86
N VAL A 85 -8.33 1.05 -10.09
CA VAL A 85 -8.55 2.20 -9.21
C VAL A 85 -10.03 2.53 -9.13
N LYS A 86 -10.71 2.65 -10.28
CA LYS A 86 -12.15 2.93 -10.35
C LYS A 86 -13.00 1.93 -9.57
N ASN A 87 -12.64 0.66 -9.62
CA ASN A 87 -13.45 -0.41 -9.03
C ASN A 87 -13.14 -0.66 -7.55
N LYS A 88 -11.94 -0.30 -7.06
CA LYS A 88 -11.48 -0.71 -5.74
C LYS A 88 -11.11 0.44 -4.80
N VAL A 89 -10.68 1.59 -5.35
CA VAL A 89 -10.15 2.70 -4.54
C VAL A 89 -11.28 3.65 -4.16
N ARG A 90 -11.58 3.74 -2.87
CA ARG A 90 -12.55 4.70 -2.31
C ARG A 90 -11.92 6.06 -2.04
N VAL A 91 -10.67 6.04 -1.60
CA VAL A 91 -9.92 7.23 -1.21
C VAL A 91 -8.50 7.12 -1.76
N LEU A 92 -8.01 8.19 -2.35
CA LEU A 92 -6.61 8.36 -2.72
C LEU A 92 -5.97 9.40 -1.78
N ILE A 93 -4.86 9.04 -1.14
CA ILE A 93 -4.06 9.99 -0.37
C ILE A 93 -2.71 10.16 -1.07
N CYS A 94 -2.45 11.35 -1.57
CA CYS A 94 -1.23 11.66 -2.28
C CYS A 94 -0.12 12.05 -1.29
N LEU A 95 0.99 11.31 -1.29
CA LEU A 95 2.17 11.55 -0.47
C LEU A 95 3.34 11.99 -1.35
N GLY A 96 3.61 13.29 -1.43
CA GLY A 96 4.66 13.83 -2.27
C GLY A 96 4.64 15.35 -2.35
N LYS A 97 5.73 15.95 -2.87
CA LYS A 97 5.83 17.41 -3.07
C LYS A 97 4.99 17.90 -4.23
N ASP A 98 4.92 17.11 -5.30
CA ASP A 98 4.11 17.42 -6.48
C ASP A 98 3.19 16.23 -6.79
N ASN A 99 1.92 16.42 -6.52
CA ASN A 99 0.86 15.44 -6.75
C ASN A 99 -0.09 15.85 -7.90
N GLY A 100 0.26 16.90 -8.65
CA GLY A 100 -0.62 17.51 -9.66
C GLY A 100 -1.10 16.53 -10.72
N LYS A 101 -0.18 15.77 -11.32
CA LYS A 101 -0.51 14.78 -12.35
C LYS A 101 -1.39 13.65 -11.83
N LEU A 102 -1.06 13.10 -10.66
CA LEU A 102 -1.81 12.01 -10.02
C LEU A 102 -3.25 12.46 -9.69
N LYS A 103 -3.38 13.62 -9.04
CA LYS A 103 -4.69 14.22 -8.71
C LYS A 103 -5.51 14.52 -9.97
N HIS A 104 -4.87 15.13 -10.97
CA HIS A 104 -5.55 15.47 -12.22
C HIS A 104 -6.11 14.22 -12.92
N TYR A 105 -5.34 13.14 -12.95
CA TYR A 105 -5.75 11.89 -13.61
C TYR A 105 -6.93 11.21 -12.90
N PHE A 106 -6.92 11.16 -11.56
CA PHE A 106 -7.90 10.38 -10.80
C PHE A 106 -9.07 11.20 -10.22
N LYS A 107 -9.13 12.53 -10.41
CA LYS A 107 -10.18 13.40 -9.83
C LYS A 107 -11.62 13.02 -10.20
N GLU A 108 -11.82 12.45 -11.40
CA GLU A 108 -13.14 12.00 -11.87
C GLU A 108 -13.40 10.50 -11.59
N VAL A 109 -12.40 9.82 -11.02
CA VAL A 109 -12.41 8.36 -10.83
C VAL A 109 -12.55 7.98 -9.37
N VAL A 110 -11.84 8.70 -8.49
CA VAL A 110 -11.81 8.43 -7.05
C VAL A 110 -12.69 9.45 -6.32
N PRO A 111 -13.63 9.01 -5.48
CA PRO A 111 -14.59 9.90 -4.80
C PRO A 111 -13.95 10.95 -3.90
N GLN A 112 -12.83 10.61 -3.26
CA GLN A 112 -12.14 11.49 -2.32
C GLN A 112 -10.64 11.44 -2.56
N ILE A 113 -10.00 12.62 -2.67
CA ILE A 113 -8.55 12.75 -2.84
C ILE A 113 -8.04 13.75 -1.78
N PHE A 114 -7.07 13.31 -1.00
CA PHE A 114 -6.31 14.12 -0.04
C PHE A 114 -4.85 14.19 -0.46
N GLU A 115 -4.10 15.13 0.12
CA GLU A 115 -2.65 15.20 -0.06
C GLU A 115 -1.97 15.67 1.22
N THR A 116 -0.78 15.14 1.45
CA THR A 116 0.10 15.54 2.55
C THR A 116 1.56 15.25 2.21
N GLN A 117 2.47 15.85 2.95
CA GLN A 117 3.90 15.57 2.91
C GLN A 117 4.40 14.95 4.22
N ASP A 118 3.52 14.77 5.20
CA ASP A 118 3.82 14.22 6.51
C ASP A 118 3.26 12.80 6.65
N VAL A 119 4.11 11.86 7.10
CA VAL A 119 3.72 10.44 7.22
C VAL A 119 2.82 10.18 8.41
N HIS A 120 2.94 10.95 9.52
CA HIS A 120 2.06 10.80 10.67
C HIS A 120 0.66 11.32 10.35
N GLU A 121 0.57 12.51 9.74
CA GLU A 121 -0.70 13.04 9.21
C GLU A 121 -1.35 12.06 8.24
N LEU A 122 -0.55 11.46 7.34
CA LEU A 122 -0.99 10.47 6.38
C LEU A 122 -1.70 9.29 7.03
N VAL A 123 -1.08 8.65 8.04
CA VAL A 123 -1.64 7.43 8.64
C VAL A 123 -2.88 7.73 9.50
N HIS A 124 -2.90 8.89 10.19
CA HIS A 124 -4.09 9.36 10.91
C HIS A 124 -5.26 9.62 9.95
N LYS A 125 -5.02 10.35 8.84
CA LYS A 125 -6.03 10.60 7.82
C LYS A 125 -6.50 9.29 7.16
N ALA A 126 -5.59 8.37 6.87
CA ALA A 126 -5.96 7.08 6.28
C ALA A 126 -6.90 6.27 7.19
N LEU A 127 -6.65 6.24 8.50
CA LEU A 127 -7.54 5.58 9.46
C LEU A 127 -8.88 6.32 9.62
N GLU A 128 -8.86 7.67 9.62
CA GLU A 128 -10.08 8.50 9.73
C GLU A 128 -11.08 8.21 8.60
N VAL A 129 -10.56 8.07 7.36
CA VAL A 129 -11.42 7.89 6.16
C VAL A 129 -11.73 6.42 5.84
N ALA A 130 -11.01 5.49 6.44
CA ALA A 130 -11.23 4.06 6.26
C ALA A 130 -12.41 3.55 7.09
N ALA A 131 -13.08 2.51 6.59
CA ALA A 131 -14.08 1.74 7.34
C ALA A 131 -13.50 0.38 7.75
N ALA A 132 -14.05 -0.23 8.79
CA ALA A 132 -13.69 -1.59 9.15
C ALA A 132 -13.87 -2.54 7.95
N GLY A 133 -12.85 -3.33 7.66
CA GLY A 133 -12.78 -4.20 6.48
C GLY A 133 -12.02 -3.62 5.30
N ASP A 134 -11.70 -2.32 5.29
CA ASP A 134 -10.86 -1.71 4.26
C ASP A 134 -9.38 -2.08 4.41
N VAL A 135 -8.63 -1.86 3.34
CA VAL A 135 -7.16 -1.94 3.34
C VAL A 135 -6.58 -0.56 3.03
N VAL A 136 -5.73 -0.06 3.91
CA VAL A 136 -4.85 1.09 3.66
C VAL A 136 -3.57 0.56 3.01
N LEU A 137 -3.38 0.89 1.74
CA LEU A 137 -2.30 0.36 0.91
C LEU A 137 -1.32 1.47 0.52
N LEU A 138 -0.10 1.44 1.08
CA LEU A 138 1.01 2.24 0.56
C LEU A 138 1.61 1.53 -0.66
N SER A 139 1.23 1.93 -1.87
CA SER A 139 1.78 1.44 -3.16
C SER A 139 1.98 2.63 -4.10
N PRO A 140 3.13 3.32 -3.99
CA PRO A 140 3.28 4.71 -4.39
C PRO A 140 3.26 5.00 -5.88
N ALA A 141 3.51 4.05 -6.77
CA ALA A 141 3.72 4.23 -8.21
C ALA A 141 4.92 5.11 -8.59
N CYS A 142 5.46 5.89 -7.67
CA CYS A 142 6.49 6.90 -7.87
C CYS A 142 7.74 6.63 -7.05
N ALA A 143 8.87 7.18 -7.50
CA ALA A 143 10.10 7.18 -6.72
C ALA A 143 9.95 8.08 -5.48
N SER A 144 10.74 7.80 -4.43
CA SER A 144 10.57 8.43 -3.11
C SER A 144 11.48 9.65 -2.84
N PHE A 145 12.30 10.03 -3.81
CA PHE A 145 13.41 10.97 -3.60
C PHE A 145 13.04 12.44 -3.37
N ASP A 146 11.75 12.76 -3.40
CA ASP A 146 11.24 14.09 -3.05
C ASP A 146 11.15 14.35 -1.55
N LEU A 147 10.68 13.34 -0.77
CA LEU A 147 10.48 13.42 0.68
C LEU A 147 11.40 12.49 1.48
N PHE A 148 11.93 11.44 0.85
CA PHE A 148 12.64 10.35 1.53
C PHE A 148 13.98 10.06 0.85
N LYS A 149 14.92 9.46 1.59
CA LYS A 149 16.23 9.04 1.07
C LYS A 149 16.13 7.96 -0.01
N ASN A 150 15.21 7.03 0.17
CA ASN A 150 14.95 5.90 -0.72
C ASN A 150 13.58 5.28 -0.37
N TYR A 151 13.16 4.22 -1.10
CA TYR A 151 11.88 3.56 -0.84
C TYR A 151 11.86 2.81 0.51
N GLU A 152 13.00 2.34 0.98
CA GLU A 152 13.14 1.71 2.30
C GLU A 152 12.86 2.72 3.41
N ASP A 153 13.41 3.92 3.31
CA ASP A 153 13.18 5.01 4.27
C ASP A 153 11.70 5.38 4.33
N ARG A 154 11.04 5.57 3.16
CA ARG A 154 9.59 5.80 3.07
C ARG A 154 8.80 4.69 3.74
N GLY A 155 9.10 3.43 3.41
CA GLY A 155 8.42 2.27 3.96
C GLY A 155 8.65 2.08 5.46
N ASN A 156 9.85 2.37 5.96
CA ASN A 156 10.17 2.32 7.38
C ASN A 156 9.44 3.42 8.18
N GLN A 157 9.39 4.64 7.63
CA GLN A 157 8.65 5.74 8.27
C GLN A 157 7.14 5.44 8.31
N PHE A 158 6.56 4.94 7.22
CA PHE A 158 5.16 4.50 7.18
C PHE A 158 4.88 3.41 8.22
N ARG A 159 5.71 2.34 8.25
CA ARG A 159 5.57 1.25 9.21
C ARG A 159 5.62 1.75 10.65
N ARG A 160 6.58 2.63 10.97
CA ARG A 160 6.72 3.20 12.30
C ARG A 160 5.50 4.02 12.69
N ALA A 161 5.04 4.93 11.83
CA ALA A 161 3.86 5.76 12.10
C ALA A 161 2.58 4.93 12.30
N VAL A 162 2.41 3.83 11.55
CA VAL A 162 1.28 2.90 11.75
C VAL A 162 1.35 2.21 13.09
N LEU A 163 2.53 1.77 13.53
CA LEU A 163 2.69 1.10 14.83
C LEU A 163 2.48 2.09 15.99
N GLU A 164 3.00 3.32 15.88
CA GLU A 164 2.76 4.39 16.85
C GLU A 164 1.26 4.72 16.95
N LEU A 165 0.56 4.88 15.84
CA LEU A 165 -0.89 5.08 15.83
C LEU A 165 -1.66 3.91 16.49
N LYS A 166 -1.20 2.66 16.24
CA LYS A 166 -1.78 1.49 16.90
C LYS A 166 -1.63 1.56 18.41
N ASP A 167 -0.41 1.85 18.90
CA ASP A 167 -0.12 1.93 20.33
C ASP A 167 -0.90 3.07 21.01
N GLU A 168 -1.06 4.22 20.35
CA GLU A 168 -1.91 5.33 20.83
C GLU A 168 -3.36 4.88 21.04
N ILE A 169 -3.93 4.18 20.07
CA ILE A 169 -5.34 3.72 20.11
C ILE A 169 -5.54 2.61 21.14
N GLU A 170 -4.62 1.65 21.21
CA GLU A 170 -4.67 0.54 22.17
C GLU A 170 -4.37 1.03 23.59
N GLY A 171 -3.44 1.98 23.78
CA GLY A 171 -3.12 2.61 25.05
C GLY A 171 -4.28 3.41 25.63
N ILE A 172 -5.07 4.11 24.80
CA ILE A 172 -6.30 4.77 25.21
C ILE A 172 -7.33 3.75 25.70
N ASN A 173 -7.48 2.62 25.00
CA ASN A 173 -8.44 1.55 25.37
C ASN A 173 -8.07 0.81 26.67
N ALA A 174 -6.78 0.79 27.04
CA ALA A 174 -6.31 0.17 28.28
C ALA A 174 -6.49 1.08 29.53
N SER A 175 -6.84 2.34 29.33
CA SER A 175 -6.99 3.35 30.41
C SER A 175 -8.44 3.55 30.85
N PHE A 176 -9.37 2.77 30.36
CA PHE A 176 -10.79 2.69 30.71
C PHE A 176 -11.17 1.29 31.18
#